data_f1916078727796f6b72dda3d27c69f68
#
_entry.id   f1916078727796f6b72dda3d27c69f68
#
_cell.length_a   1.000
_cell.length_b   1.000
_cell.length_c   1.000
_cell.angle_alpha   90.00
_cell.angle_beta   90.00
_cell.angle_gamma   90.00
#
_symmetry.space_group_name_H-M   'P 1'
#
loop_
_entity.id
_entity.type
_entity.pdbx_description
1 polymer ?
#
loop_
_entity_poly.entity_id
_entity_poly.type
_entity_poly.pdbx_seq_one_letter_code
_entity_poly.pdbx_strand_id
1 'polypeptide(L)'
;FGVQVVRAPEAPEGGVDLVEIKALIHRLRPKLVAVTHVPTNSGLVQNVEAIGAMCRAEDVLYLVDGCQSVGQMPVDVQAIGCDYFSATARKYLRGPRGAGFLYVSDRALALGYEPLFPDLRGADWVAPGMYQPAPDAKRFETWEFAWGLVRGTGEAARYALDIGIEPIRDRAWKLADHLRSLLHQQDKVTVLDHGKVLGATVTASVDGWAPADLVRELREHGINTTGQESIDAIIDYTQKGVDGSLRISPHYFNTEEELSVFISSLDEIIR
;
A
#
# COMPACT_ATOMS: atom_id res chain seq x y z
N PHE A 1 -14.18 4.77 -20.87
CA PHE A 1 -15.12 3.75 -20.39
C PHE A 1 -16.38 4.37 -19.71
N GLY A 2 -16.47 5.70 -19.55
CA GLY A 2 -17.64 6.37 -18.97
C GLY A 2 -17.89 6.06 -17.49
N VAL A 3 -16.85 5.66 -16.75
CA VAL A 3 -16.97 5.35 -15.31
C VAL A 3 -17.03 6.64 -14.52
N GLN A 4 -18.03 6.77 -13.65
CA GLN A 4 -18.10 7.84 -12.66
C GLN A 4 -17.32 7.42 -11.41
N VAL A 5 -16.35 8.24 -11.00
CA VAL A 5 -15.57 8.05 -9.77
C VAL A 5 -16.09 9.00 -8.70
N VAL A 6 -16.44 8.44 -7.53
CA VAL A 6 -16.81 9.20 -6.34
C VAL A 6 -15.78 8.93 -5.25
N ARG A 7 -15.27 9.98 -4.63
CA ARG A 7 -14.30 9.87 -3.54
C ARG A 7 -15.01 9.92 -2.21
N ALA A 8 -14.64 9.00 -1.32
CA ALA A 8 -15.05 9.10 0.07
C ALA A 8 -14.24 10.20 0.77
N PRO A 9 -14.85 10.99 1.66
CA PRO A 9 -14.13 11.99 2.44
C PRO A 9 -13.18 11.34 3.45
N GLU A 10 -12.24 12.12 3.91
CA GLU A 10 -11.33 11.77 4.98
C GLU A 10 -11.92 12.15 6.33
N ALA A 11 -11.69 11.30 7.34
CA ALA A 11 -12.06 11.58 8.72
C ALA A 11 -11.11 12.64 9.33
N PRO A 12 -11.57 13.46 10.29
CA PRO A 12 -10.72 14.46 10.95
C PRO A 12 -9.45 13.87 11.59
N GLU A 13 -9.51 12.62 12.02
CA GLU A 13 -8.40 11.89 12.61
C GLU A 13 -7.52 11.15 11.58
N GLY A 14 -7.75 11.37 10.30
CA GLY A 14 -7.08 10.72 9.17
C GLY A 14 -7.73 9.41 8.73
N GLY A 15 -7.53 9.08 7.46
CA GLY A 15 -8.11 7.90 6.83
C GLY A 15 -9.54 8.13 6.31
N VAL A 16 -10.09 7.11 5.69
CA VAL A 16 -11.46 7.17 5.14
C VAL A 16 -12.47 7.34 6.27
N ASP A 17 -13.37 8.33 6.14
CA ASP A 17 -14.52 8.49 7.05
C ASP A 17 -15.47 7.31 6.91
N LEU A 18 -15.52 6.46 7.95
CA LEU A 18 -16.33 5.24 7.95
C LEU A 18 -17.83 5.51 7.94
N VAL A 19 -18.29 6.64 8.47
CA VAL A 19 -19.71 7.01 8.47
C VAL A 19 -20.13 7.45 7.08
N GLU A 20 -19.32 8.31 6.47
CA GLU A 20 -19.60 8.86 5.15
C GLU A 20 -19.45 7.80 4.05
N ILE A 21 -18.41 6.95 4.09
CA ILE A 21 -18.28 5.89 3.09
C ILE A 21 -19.43 4.88 3.17
N LYS A 22 -19.92 4.56 4.38
CA LYS A 22 -21.09 3.70 4.55
C LYS A 22 -22.33 4.31 3.90
N ALA A 23 -22.56 5.61 4.13
CA ALA A 23 -23.68 6.35 3.53
C ALA A 23 -23.55 6.39 1.99
N LEU A 24 -22.33 6.60 1.47
CA LEU A 24 -22.06 6.59 0.03
C LEU A 24 -22.31 5.22 -0.60
N ILE A 25 -21.83 4.14 0.01
CA ILE A 25 -22.04 2.77 -0.48
C ILE A 25 -23.54 2.45 -0.52
N HIS A 26 -24.27 2.74 0.56
CA HIS A 26 -25.72 2.50 0.63
C HIS A 26 -26.51 3.28 -0.42
N ARG A 27 -26.21 4.59 -0.56
CA ARG A 27 -26.94 5.49 -1.46
C ARG A 27 -26.63 5.22 -2.94
N LEU A 28 -25.35 5.00 -3.27
CA LEU A 28 -24.89 4.94 -4.66
C LEU A 28 -24.86 3.53 -5.23
N ARG A 29 -24.79 2.51 -4.38
CA ARG A 29 -24.62 1.10 -4.81
C ARG A 29 -23.53 0.97 -5.90
N PRO A 30 -22.30 1.43 -5.63
CA PRO A 30 -21.26 1.44 -6.66
C PRO A 30 -20.95 0.02 -7.16
N LYS A 31 -20.45 -0.11 -8.38
CA LYS A 31 -20.00 -1.41 -8.92
C LYS A 31 -18.77 -1.93 -8.21
N LEU A 32 -17.92 -1.03 -7.71
CA LEU A 32 -16.67 -1.37 -7.04
C LEU A 32 -16.33 -0.26 -6.02
N VAL A 33 -15.92 -0.67 -4.84
CA VAL A 33 -15.18 0.17 -3.88
C VAL A 33 -13.71 -0.22 -3.97
N ALA A 34 -12.82 0.75 -4.11
CA ALA A 34 -11.37 0.51 -4.14
C ALA A 34 -10.69 1.33 -3.04
N VAL A 35 -9.85 0.67 -2.24
CA VAL A 35 -9.12 1.30 -1.13
C VAL A 35 -7.66 0.82 -1.11
N THR A 36 -6.73 1.77 -0.94
CA THR A 36 -5.34 1.44 -0.64
C THR A 36 -5.20 1.21 0.86
N HIS A 37 -4.72 0.02 1.27
CA HIS A 37 -4.59 -0.37 2.69
C HIS A 37 -3.61 0.53 3.44
N VAL A 38 -2.42 0.74 2.86
CA VAL A 38 -1.40 1.67 3.35
C VAL A 38 -0.92 2.52 2.17
N PRO A 39 -1.18 3.84 2.16
CA PRO A 39 -0.72 4.72 1.09
C PRO A 39 0.80 4.77 0.97
N THR A 40 1.31 5.09 -0.22
CA THR A 40 2.76 5.20 -0.43
C THR A 40 3.36 6.48 0.17
N ASN A 41 2.53 7.49 0.36
CA ASN A 41 2.87 8.85 0.83
C ASN A 41 2.51 9.10 2.30
N SER A 42 2.20 8.05 3.07
CA SER A 42 1.88 8.15 4.49
C SER A 42 2.06 6.80 5.19
N GLY A 43 2.30 6.84 6.49
CA GLY A 43 2.25 5.66 7.36
C GLY A 43 0.83 5.21 7.73
N LEU A 44 -0.19 5.93 7.32
CA LEU A 44 -1.59 5.63 7.64
C LEU A 44 -1.97 4.19 7.26
N VAL A 45 -2.58 3.47 8.20
CA VAL A 45 -3.21 2.16 7.96
C VAL A 45 -4.72 2.33 7.94
N GLN A 46 -5.33 2.09 6.78
CA GLN A 46 -6.78 2.20 6.59
C GLN A 46 -7.52 1.03 7.25
N ASN A 47 -8.70 1.27 7.79
CA ASN A 47 -9.56 0.23 8.35
C ASN A 47 -10.31 -0.53 7.24
N VAL A 48 -9.57 -1.35 6.49
CA VAL A 48 -10.10 -2.07 5.32
C VAL A 48 -11.12 -3.15 5.69
N GLU A 49 -11.04 -3.72 6.90
CA GLU A 49 -12.01 -4.72 7.39
C GLU A 49 -13.40 -4.10 7.61
N ALA A 50 -13.46 -2.92 8.24
CA ALA A 50 -14.72 -2.21 8.43
C ALA A 50 -15.38 -1.86 7.09
N ILE A 51 -14.59 -1.38 6.12
CA ILE A 51 -15.08 -1.06 4.77
C ILE A 51 -15.55 -2.33 4.05
N GLY A 52 -14.82 -3.44 4.16
CA GLY A 52 -15.19 -4.72 3.57
C GLY A 52 -16.52 -5.25 4.13
N ALA A 53 -16.74 -5.12 5.43
CA ALA A 53 -18.02 -5.49 6.04
C ALA A 53 -19.20 -4.66 5.48
N MET A 54 -18.99 -3.36 5.23
CA MET A 54 -19.99 -2.49 4.61
C MET A 54 -20.27 -2.89 3.15
N CYS A 55 -19.22 -3.18 2.38
CA CYS A 55 -19.36 -3.63 0.99
C CYS A 55 -20.14 -4.94 0.90
N ARG A 56 -19.84 -5.91 1.76
CA ARG A 56 -20.55 -7.19 1.82
C ARG A 56 -22.03 -7.02 2.19
N ALA A 57 -22.35 -6.14 3.15
CA ALA A 57 -23.72 -5.88 3.58
C ALA A 57 -24.59 -5.31 2.44
N GLU A 58 -24.00 -4.62 1.49
CA GLU A 58 -24.68 -3.97 0.36
C GLU A 58 -24.46 -4.69 -0.97
N ASP A 59 -23.83 -5.88 -0.96
CA ASP A 59 -23.49 -6.68 -2.14
C ASP A 59 -22.65 -5.92 -3.19
N VAL A 60 -21.72 -5.07 -2.72
CA VAL A 60 -20.81 -4.28 -3.54
C VAL A 60 -19.45 -4.97 -3.62
N LEU A 61 -18.82 -4.99 -4.80
CA LEU A 61 -17.46 -5.53 -4.97
C LEU A 61 -16.43 -4.64 -4.28
N TYR A 62 -15.42 -5.28 -3.69
CA TYR A 62 -14.38 -4.60 -2.93
C TYR A 62 -12.98 -4.99 -3.38
N LEU A 63 -12.17 -3.99 -3.77
CA LEU A 63 -10.77 -4.14 -4.12
C LEU A 63 -9.90 -3.44 -3.08
N VAL A 64 -8.86 -4.13 -2.61
CA VAL A 64 -7.85 -3.57 -1.72
C VAL A 64 -6.48 -3.61 -2.39
N ASP A 65 -5.82 -2.45 -2.45
CA ASP A 65 -4.40 -2.37 -2.79
C ASP A 65 -3.56 -2.56 -1.52
N GLY A 66 -2.98 -3.76 -1.39
CA GLY A 66 -2.10 -4.16 -0.28
C GLY A 66 -0.62 -4.03 -0.58
N CYS A 67 -0.22 -3.26 -1.59
CA CYS A 67 1.17 -3.15 -2.01
C CYS A 67 2.13 -2.72 -0.89
N GLN A 68 1.69 -1.92 0.06
CA GLN A 68 2.52 -1.49 1.20
C GLN A 68 2.29 -2.33 2.46
N SER A 69 1.15 -3.01 2.60
CA SER A 69 0.84 -3.79 3.80
C SER A 69 1.47 -5.18 3.81
N VAL A 70 1.53 -5.85 2.64
CA VAL A 70 2.12 -7.19 2.55
C VAL A 70 3.61 -7.18 2.89
N GLY A 71 3.99 -7.99 3.86
CA GLY A 71 5.36 -8.10 4.37
C GLY A 71 5.70 -7.17 5.53
N GLN A 72 4.82 -6.18 5.86
CA GLN A 72 5.02 -5.37 7.07
C GLN A 72 4.01 -5.66 8.18
N MET A 73 2.87 -6.24 7.85
CA MET A 73 1.80 -6.53 8.83
C MET A 73 0.98 -7.75 8.38
N PRO A 74 0.28 -8.42 9.32
CA PRO A 74 -0.66 -9.48 8.96
C PRO A 74 -1.75 -8.97 8.01
N VAL A 75 -2.07 -9.77 7.01
CA VAL A 75 -3.14 -9.50 6.04
C VAL A 75 -3.96 -10.77 5.90
N ASP A 76 -5.24 -10.71 6.27
CA ASP A 76 -6.22 -11.77 6.10
C ASP A 76 -7.33 -11.31 5.16
N VAL A 77 -7.31 -11.81 3.92
CA VAL A 77 -8.30 -11.44 2.90
C VAL A 77 -9.72 -11.89 3.26
N GLN A 78 -9.88 -12.93 4.10
CA GLN A 78 -11.17 -13.38 4.58
C GLN A 78 -11.73 -12.42 5.63
N ALA A 79 -10.91 -11.98 6.58
CA ALA A 79 -11.29 -10.97 7.57
C ALA A 79 -11.61 -9.63 6.90
N ILE A 80 -10.77 -9.18 5.96
CA ILE A 80 -11.01 -7.98 5.13
C ILE A 80 -12.29 -8.14 4.32
N GLY A 81 -12.55 -9.34 3.81
CA GLY A 81 -13.72 -9.64 3.00
C GLY A 81 -13.70 -8.95 1.63
N CYS A 82 -12.52 -8.78 1.06
CA CYS A 82 -12.37 -8.23 -0.27
C CYS A 82 -12.62 -9.26 -1.36
N ASP A 83 -13.06 -8.78 -2.52
CA ASP A 83 -13.19 -9.59 -3.73
C ASP A 83 -11.90 -9.64 -4.52
N TYR A 84 -11.14 -8.57 -4.45
CA TYR A 84 -9.83 -8.45 -5.08
C TYR A 84 -8.82 -7.87 -4.08
N PHE A 85 -7.64 -8.48 -4.02
CA PHE A 85 -6.52 -7.94 -3.26
C PHE A 85 -5.26 -7.99 -4.11
N SER A 86 -4.68 -6.82 -4.39
CA SER A 86 -3.46 -6.72 -5.20
C SER A 86 -2.26 -6.37 -4.33
N ALA A 87 -1.10 -6.96 -4.64
CA ALA A 87 0.14 -6.63 -3.98
C ALA A 87 1.34 -6.78 -4.90
N THR A 88 2.38 -5.99 -4.64
CA THR A 88 3.69 -6.11 -5.31
C THR A 88 4.71 -6.77 -4.37
N ALA A 89 5.59 -7.62 -4.93
CA ALA A 89 6.57 -8.36 -4.14
C ALA A 89 7.71 -7.48 -3.59
N ARG A 90 8.09 -6.42 -4.30
CA ARG A 90 9.33 -5.66 -4.11
C ARG A 90 9.37 -4.70 -2.91
N LYS A 91 8.25 -4.50 -2.21
CA LYS A 91 8.18 -3.57 -1.07
C LYS A 91 8.52 -4.29 0.24
N TYR A 92 7.73 -4.16 1.28
CA TYR A 92 8.02 -4.78 2.58
C TYR A 92 8.18 -6.31 2.54
N LEU A 93 7.58 -7.00 1.56
CA LEU A 93 7.82 -8.43 1.36
C LEU A 93 9.27 -8.74 0.90
N ARG A 94 10.00 -7.76 0.36
CA ARG A 94 11.40 -7.88 -0.12
C ARG A 94 11.61 -8.90 -1.24
N GLY A 95 10.56 -9.17 -1.99
CA GLY A 95 10.63 -9.99 -3.20
C GLY A 95 11.18 -9.20 -4.39
N PRO A 96 11.31 -9.84 -5.55
CA PRO A 96 11.89 -9.21 -6.74
C PRO A 96 10.98 -8.11 -7.32
N ARG A 97 11.59 -7.15 -8.03
CA ARG A 97 10.87 -6.20 -8.87
C ARG A 97 10.25 -6.91 -10.07
N GLY A 98 9.10 -6.43 -10.52
CA GLY A 98 8.40 -7.00 -11.69
C GLY A 98 7.49 -8.18 -11.35
N ALA A 99 7.36 -8.54 -10.07
CA ALA A 99 6.41 -9.56 -9.61
C ALA A 99 5.43 -9.00 -8.58
N GLY A 100 4.28 -9.64 -8.51
CA GLY A 100 3.21 -9.36 -7.57
C GLY A 100 2.15 -10.45 -7.68
N PHE A 101 1.03 -10.26 -7.01
CA PHE A 101 -0.09 -11.19 -7.07
C PHE A 101 -1.43 -10.46 -6.97
N LEU A 102 -2.46 -11.12 -7.48
CA LEU A 102 -3.85 -10.76 -7.32
C LEU A 102 -4.59 -11.93 -6.66
N TYR A 103 -5.19 -11.66 -5.49
CA TYR A 103 -6.20 -12.54 -4.93
C TYR A 103 -7.56 -12.19 -5.54
N VAL A 104 -8.34 -13.21 -5.88
CA VAL A 104 -9.72 -13.08 -6.37
C VAL A 104 -10.61 -14.02 -5.55
N SER A 105 -11.67 -13.47 -4.97
CA SER A 105 -12.62 -14.26 -4.16
C SER A 105 -13.46 -15.21 -5.02
N ASP A 106 -13.91 -16.32 -4.41
CA ASP A 106 -14.85 -17.24 -5.06
C ASP A 106 -16.14 -16.52 -5.48
N ARG A 107 -16.58 -15.52 -4.71
CA ARG A 107 -17.72 -14.66 -5.05
C ARG A 107 -17.50 -13.90 -6.36
N ALA A 108 -16.36 -13.26 -6.53
CA ALA A 108 -16.03 -12.55 -7.76
C ALA A 108 -15.91 -13.48 -8.96
N LEU A 109 -15.33 -14.67 -8.76
CA LEU A 109 -15.26 -15.71 -9.79
C LEU A 109 -16.66 -16.20 -10.19
N ALA A 110 -17.56 -16.42 -9.24
CA ALA A 110 -18.94 -16.87 -9.49
C ALA A 110 -19.79 -15.84 -10.23
N LEU A 111 -19.51 -14.54 -10.06
CA LEU A 111 -20.15 -13.45 -10.82
C LEU A 111 -19.71 -13.38 -12.29
N GLY A 112 -18.75 -14.21 -12.70
CA GLY A 112 -18.32 -14.33 -14.09
C GLY A 112 -17.43 -13.19 -14.58
N TYR A 113 -16.88 -12.37 -13.68
CA TYR A 113 -15.94 -11.30 -14.10
C TYR A 113 -14.65 -11.89 -14.63
N GLU A 114 -14.16 -11.29 -15.70
CA GLU A 114 -12.96 -11.69 -16.42
C GLU A 114 -12.19 -10.46 -16.92
N PRO A 115 -10.91 -10.60 -17.28
CA PRO A 115 -10.17 -9.49 -17.86
C PRO A 115 -10.75 -9.10 -19.21
N LEU A 116 -10.54 -7.85 -19.62
CA LEU A 116 -11.03 -7.35 -20.93
C LEU A 116 -10.49 -8.17 -22.11
N PHE A 117 -9.28 -8.68 -21.99
CA PHE A 117 -8.62 -9.54 -22.96
C PHE A 117 -8.09 -10.78 -22.23
N PRO A 118 -8.81 -11.89 -22.24
CA PRO A 118 -8.31 -13.15 -21.70
C PRO A 118 -7.15 -13.66 -22.56
N ASP A 119 -6.16 -14.28 -21.91
CA ASP A 119 -5.02 -14.91 -22.54
C ASP A 119 -5.15 -16.46 -22.47
N LEU A 120 -4.30 -17.19 -23.18
CA LEU A 120 -4.29 -18.66 -23.27
C LEU A 120 -4.24 -19.38 -21.91
N ARG A 121 -3.72 -18.73 -20.86
CA ARG A 121 -3.72 -19.27 -19.52
C ARG A 121 -5.05 -19.03 -18.81
N GLY A 122 -5.71 -17.96 -19.18
CA GLY A 122 -6.96 -17.51 -18.55
C GLY A 122 -8.22 -18.09 -19.17
N ALA A 123 -8.15 -18.69 -20.36
CA ALA A 123 -9.31 -19.21 -21.05
C ALA A 123 -8.94 -20.30 -22.08
N ASP A 124 -9.82 -21.25 -22.27
CA ASP A 124 -9.74 -22.28 -23.32
C ASP A 124 -10.52 -21.86 -24.55
N TRP A 125 -9.94 -21.97 -25.72
CA TRP A 125 -10.66 -21.75 -26.98
C TRP A 125 -11.43 -23.02 -27.36
N VAL A 126 -12.75 -23.00 -27.16
CA VAL A 126 -13.59 -24.19 -27.28
C VAL A 126 -14.26 -24.37 -28.66
N ALA A 127 -14.42 -23.27 -29.43
CA ALA A 127 -14.92 -23.29 -30.80
C ALA A 127 -14.57 -21.96 -31.51
N PRO A 128 -14.71 -21.88 -32.85
CA PRO A 128 -14.51 -20.60 -33.56
C PRO A 128 -15.36 -19.47 -32.97
N GLY A 129 -14.70 -18.42 -32.47
CA GLY A 129 -15.36 -17.26 -31.83
C GLY A 129 -15.89 -17.53 -30.40
N MET A 130 -15.56 -18.67 -29.78
CA MET A 130 -16.03 -19.02 -28.44
C MET A 130 -14.85 -19.45 -27.55
N TYR A 131 -14.80 -18.90 -26.35
CA TYR A 131 -13.86 -19.33 -25.31
C TYR A 131 -14.59 -19.57 -24.00
N GLN A 132 -13.96 -20.34 -23.14
CA GLN A 132 -14.42 -20.60 -21.79
C GLN A 132 -13.36 -20.12 -20.80
N PRO A 133 -13.67 -19.12 -19.93
CA PRO A 133 -12.74 -18.66 -18.91
C PRO A 133 -12.35 -19.76 -17.93
N ALA A 134 -11.12 -19.73 -17.44
CA ALA A 134 -10.69 -20.61 -16.36
C ALA A 134 -11.62 -20.45 -15.14
N PRO A 135 -11.94 -21.54 -14.42
CA PRO A 135 -12.90 -21.50 -13.31
C PRO A 135 -12.33 -20.81 -12.06
N ASP A 136 -11.05 -20.56 -12.03
CA ASP A 136 -10.30 -19.98 -10.90
C ASP A 136 -9.61 -18.66 -11.30
N ALA A 137 -8.79 -18.11 -10.39
CA ALA A 137 -8.07 -16.85 -10.58
C ALA A 137 -7.08 -16.88 -11.76
N LYS A 138 -6.75 -18.03 -12.32
CA LYS A 138 -5.93 -18.12 -13.54
C LYS A 138 -6.55 -17.37 -14.71
N ARG A 139 -7.88 -17.12 -14.71
CA ARG A 139 -8.51 -16.27 -15.75
C ARG A 139 -7.93 -14.87 -15.86
N PHE A 140 -7.20 -14.40 -14.83
CA PHE A 140 -6.53 -13.11 -14.79
C PHE A 140 -5.03 -13.20 -15.07
N GLU A 141 -4.49 -14.40 -15.35
CA GLU A 141 -3.07 -14.59 -15.68
C GLU A 141 -2.84 -14.52 -17.18
N THR A 142 -1.61 -14.14 -17.56
CA THR A 142 -1.12 -14.22 -18.93
C THR A 142 -0.32 -15.51 -19.12
N TRP A 143 -0.19 -15.97 -20.38
CA TRP A 143 0.55 -17.20 -20.70
C TRP A 143 2.03 -17.07 -20.33
N GLU A 144 2.66 -15.99 -20.78
CA GLU A 144 4.05 -15.73 -20.51
C GLU A 144 4.22 -14.78 -19.32
N PHE A 145 5.04 -15.19 -18.37
CA PHE A 145 5.46 -14.35 -17.24
C PHE A 145 6.85 -14.75 -16.73
N ALA A 146 7.45 -13.91 -15.90
CA ALA A 146 8.81 -14.10 -15.43
C ALA A 146 8.85 -15.15 -14.30
N TRP A 147 8.94 -16.43 -14.64
CA TRP A 147 8.96 -17.59 -13.72
C TRP A 147 9.97 -17.44 -12.57
N GLY A 148 11.19 -16.95 -12.88
CA GLY A 148 12.21 -16.70 -11.86
C GLY A 148 11.75 -15.70 -10.81
N LEU A 149 11.02 -14.64 -11.20
CA LEU A 149 10.51 -13.62 -10.29
C LEU A 149 9.37 -14.17 -9.42
N VAL A 150 8.51 -15.03 -9.98
CA VAL A 150 7.43 -15.70 -9.22
C VAL A 150 8.03 -16.63 -8.16
N ARG A 151 9.05 -17.42 -8.54
CA ARG A 151 9.79 -18.28 -7.59
C ARG A 151 10.46 -17.46 -6.50
N GLY A 152 11.14 -16.36 -6.86
CA GLY A 152 11.75 -15.44 -5.91
C GLY A 152 10.71 -14.78 -4.97
N THR A 153 9.50 -14.48 -5.45
CA THR A 153 8.40 -13.99 -4.61
C THR A 153 7.97 -15.05 -3.60
N GLY A 154 7.85 -16.32 -4.02
CA GLY A 154 7.54 -17.43 -3.13
C GLY A 154 8.60 -17.64 -2.04
N GLU A 155 9.90 -17.45 -2.39
CA GLU A 155 10.98 -17.53 -1.41
C GLU A 155 10.94 -16.38 -0.41
N ALA A 156 10.69 -15.15 -0.87
CA ALA A 156 10.52 -14.00 0.01
C ALA A 156 9.34 -14.18 0.97
N ALA A 157 8.24 -14.76 0.50
CA ALA A 157 7.08 -15.05 1.35
C ALA A 157 7.41 -16.10 2.42
N ARG A 158 8.10 -17.20 2.06
CA ARG A 158 8.56 -18.21 3.06
C ARG A 158 9.47 -17.59 4.09
N TYR A 159 10.45 -16.81 3.66
CA TYR A 159 11.38 -16.13 4.55
C TYR A 159 10.65 -15.19 5.53
N ALA A 160 9.64 -14.45 5.08
CA ALA A 160 8.83 -13.60 5.95
C ALA A 160 8.01 -14.42 6.96
N LEU A 161 7.46 -15.56 6.54
CA LEU A 161 6.72 -16.47 7.42
C LEU A 161 7.62 -17.15 8.45
N ASP A 162 8.85 -17.50 8.10
CA ASP A 162 9.83 -18.11 9.01
C ASP A 162 10.26 -17.13 10.12
N ILE A 163 10.34 -15.83 9.83
CA ILE A 163 10.57 -14.78 10.84
C ILE A 163 9.31 -14.56 11.68
N GLY A 164 8.14 -14.65 11.06
CA GLY A 164 6.83 -14.31 11.64
C GLY A 164 6.40 -12.88 11.29
N ILE A 165 5.18 -12.75 10.77
CA ILE A 165 4.67 -11.44 10.30
C ILE A 165 4.39 -10.50 11.47
N GLU A 166 3.88 -11.00 12.60
CA GLU A 166 3.65 -10.21 13.81
C GLU A 166 4.97 -9.64 14.38
N PRO A 167 6.03 -10.43 14.60
CA PRO A 167 7.35 -9.89 14.97
C PRO A 167 7.91 -8.86 14.01
N ILE A 168 7.72 -9.07 12.69
CA ILE A 168 8.12 -8.09 11.66
C ILE A 168 7.37 -6.78 11.85
N ARG A 169 6.04 -6.82 12.01
CA ARG A 169 5.21 -5.65 12.26
C ARG A 169 5.65 -4.92 13.52
N ASP A 170 5.71 -5.63 14.65
CA ASP A 170 5.96 -5.04 15.94
C ASP A 170 7.33 -4.33 15.98
N ARG A 171 8.34 -4.95 15.37
CA ARG A 171 9.67 -4.34 15.28
C ARG A 171 9.69 -3.12 14.35
N ALA A 172 9.16 -3.25 13.13
CA ALA A 172 9.18 -2.18 12.13
C ALA A 172 8.36 -0.95 12.60
N TRP A 173 7.19 -1.18 13.18
CA TRP A 173 6.33 -0.11 13.68
C TRP A 173 6.94 0.58 14.90
N LYS A 174 7.56 -0.16 15.82
CA LYS A 174 8.29 0.42 16.95
C LYS A 174 9.42 1.35 16.48
N LEU A 175 10.18 0.94 15.46
CA LEU A 175 11.22 1.79 14.86
C LEU A 175 10.62 3.06 14.23
N ALA A 176 9.52 2.91 13.49
CA ALA A 176 8.85 4.05 12.86
C ALA A 176 8.28 5.03 13.90
N ASP A 177 7.68 4.54 14.99
CA ASP A 177 7.17 5.40 16.07
C ASP A 177 8.30 6.12 16.79
N HIS A 178 9.42 5.43 17.02
CA HIS A 178 10.62 6.06 17.56
C HIS A 178 11.15 7.14 16.64
N LEU A 179 11.23 6.86 15.32
CA LEU A 179 11.65 7.84 14.32
C LEU A 179 10.73 9.08 14.29
N ARG A 180 9.39 8.89 14.31
CA ARG A 180 8.43 10.02 14.41
C ARG A 180 8.70 10.87 15.64
N SER A 181 8.95 10.21 16.78
CA SER A 181 9.27 10.91 18.04
C SER A 181 10.56 11.74 17.95
N LEU A 182 11.59 11.24 17.26
CA LEU A 182 12.83 11.96 17.02
C LEU A 182 12.63 13.15 16.07
N LEU A 183 11.86 12.95 14.97
CA LEU A 183 11.55 13.99 14.00
C LEU A 183 10.72 15.13 14.61
N HIS A 184 9.79 14.82 15.52
CA HIS A 184 9.02 15.86 16.24
C HIS A 184 9.86 16.76 17.15
N GLN A 185 11.10 16.37 17.46
CA GLN A 185 12.03 17.18 18.25
C GLN A 185 12.85 18.16 17.40
N GLN A 186 12.71 18.09 16.07
CA GLN A 186 13.44 18.92 15.12
C GLN A 186 12.62 20.17 14.75
N ASP A 187 13.15 21.38 14.99
CA ASP A 187 12.43 22.65 14.80
C ASP A 187 11.98 22.91 13.35
N LYS A 188 12.73 22.38 12.36
CA LYS A 188 12.46 22.59 10.92
C LYS A 188 11.73 21.44 10.25
N VAL A 189 11.30 20.42 11.01
CA VAL A 189 10.73 19.20 10.48
C VAL A 189 9.27 19.07 10.92
N THR A 190 8.40 18.86 9.97
CA THR A 190 6.98 18.53 10.21
C THR A 190 6.68 17.11 9.78
N VAL A 191 6.32 16.22 10.72
CA VAL A 191 5.83 14.88 10.40
C VAL A 191 4.46 14.98 9.77
N LEU A 192 4.29 14.38 8.59
CA LEU A 192 3.08 14.48 7.77
C LEU A 192 2.11 13.29 7.95
N ASP A 193 2.55 12.26 8.68
CA ASP A 193 1.71 11.09 8.93
C ASP A 193 0.56 11.45 9.87
N HIS A 194 -0.66 11.15 9.43
CA HIS A 194 -1.87 11.41 10.19
C HIS A 194 -2.79 10.20 10.15
N GLY A 195 -3.24 9.72 11.30
CA GLY A 195 -4.15 8.58 11.43
C GLY A 195 -4.12 7.92 12.78
N LYS A 196 -5.17 7.14 13.09
CA LYS A 196 -5.29 6.37 14.34
C LYS A 196 -4.28 5.24 14.44
N VAL A 197 -3.93 4.64 13.33
CA VAL A 197 -2.95 3.54 13.23
C VAL A 197 -1.93 3.93 12.17
N LEU A 198 -0.67 3.92 12.56
CA LEU A 198 0.45 4.26 11.70
C LEU A 198 1.41 3.07 11.56
N GLY A 199 1.73 2.72 10.33
CA GLY A 199 2.67 1.65 9.98
C GLY A 199 4.12 2.12 9.90
N ALA A 200 4.94 1.32 9.22
CA ALA A 200 6.38 1.51 9.16
C ALA A 200 6.86 2.64 8.23
N THR A 201 6.01 3.16 7.34
CA THR A 201 6.35 4.32 6.52
C THR A 201 6.24 5.59 7.36
N VAL A 202 7.26 6.45 7.30
CA VAL A 202 7.28 7.77 7.96
C VAL A 202 7.49 8.83 6.89
N THR A 203 6.68 9.88 6.92
CA THR A 203 6.79 11.00 5.98
C THR A 203 6.92 12.33 6.72
N ALA A 204 7.79 13.19 6.21
CA ALA A 204 8.03 14.50 6.79
C ALA A 204 8.32 15.54 5.71
N SER A 205 7.95 16.79 5.97
CA SER A 205 8.48 17.95 5.26
C SER A 205 9.59 18.61 6.07
N VAL A 206 10.53 19.25 5.40
CA VAL A 206 11.63 19.97 6.01
C VAL A 206 11.63 21.39 5.45
N ASP A 207 11.53 22.38 6.33
CA ASP A 207 11.44 23.79 5.95
C ASP A 207 12.66 24.23 5.13
N GLY A 208 12.38 24.83 3.98
CA GLY A 208 13.42 25.32 3.07
C GLY A 208 14.08 24.25 2.19
N TRP A 209 13.64 23.00 2.26
CA TRP A 209 14.22 21.88 1.49
C TRP A 209 13.23 21.24 0.52
N ALA A 210 13.62 21.14 -0.73
CA ALA A 210 12.91 20.25 -1.66
C ALA A 210 13.23 18.77 -1.34
N PRO A 211 12.25 17.85 -1.38
CA PRO A 211 12.48 16.44 -1.04
C PRO A 211 13.61 15.77 -1.84
N ALA A 212 13.74 16.11 -3.14
CA ALA A 212 14.77 15.54 -4.01
C ALA A 212 16.18 15.98 -3.61
N ASP A 213 16.34 17.25 -3.20
CA ASP A 213 17.64 17.79 -2.75
C ASP A 213 18.04 17.15 -1.43
N LEU A 214 17.12 17.05 -0.48
CA LEU A 214 17.37 16.42 0.80
C LEU A 214 17.75 14.92 0.66
N VAL A 215 17.11 14.20 -0.25
CA VAL A 215 17.49 12.81 -0.57
C VAL A 215 18.89 12.71 -1.12
N ARG A 216 19.31 13.67 -1.96
CA ARG A 216 20.68 13.71 -2.50
C ARG A 216 21.71 13.89 -1.40
N GLU A 217 21.51 14.89 -0.54
CA GLU A 217 22.42 15.17 0.57
C GLU A 217 22.50 13.99 1.55
N LEU A 218 21.36 13.44 1.98
CA LEU A 218 21.32 12.24 2.84
C LEU A 218 22.06 11.04 2.22
N ARG A 219 21.99 10.88 0.90
CA ARG A 219 22.71 9.80 0.20
C ARG A 219 24.23 9.98 0.26
N GLU A 220 24.74 11.21 0.25
CA GLU A 220 26.17 11.47 0.44
C GLU A 220 26.63 11.09 1.86
N HIS A 221 25.75 11.13 2.84
CA HIS A 221 25.94 10.59 4.19
C HIS A 221 25.71 9.06 4.29
N GLY A 222 25.50 8.35 3.16
CA GLY A 222 25.27 6.90 3.12
C GLY A 222 23.83 6.50 3.51
N ILE A 223 22.90 7.45 3.59
CA ILE A 223 21.51 7.21 4.03
C ILE A 223 20.58 7.19 2.83
N ASN A 224 19.88 6.06 2.64
CA ASN A 224 18.92 5.89 1.55
C ASN A 224 17.49 6.21 2.00
N THR A 225 16.93 7.25 1.43
CA THR A 225 15.55 7.69 1.62
C THR A 225 14.86 7.87 0.25
N THR A 226 13.63 8.33 0.25
CA THR A 226 12.88 8.61 -0.99
C THR A 226 12.22 9.98 -0.88
N GLY A 227 12.45 10.84 -1.88
CA GLY A 227 11.67 12.06 -2.07
C GLY A 227 10.37 11.72 -2.82
N GLN A 228 9.28 12.31 -2.40
CA GLN A 228 8.00 12.28 -3.09
C GLN A 228 7.59 13.70 -3.42
N GLU A 229 7.04 13.88 -4.61
CA GLU A 229 6.55 15.16 -5.10
C GLU A 229 5.01 15.19 -5.08
N SER A 230 4.43 16.38 -5.22
CA SER A 230 2.97 16.55 -5.18
C SER A 230 2.23 15.68 -6.21
N ILE A 231 2.85 15.39 -7.35
CA ILE A 231 2.28 14.51 -8.39
C ILE A 231 2.08 13.07 -7.91
N ASP A 232 2.84 12.61 -6.93
CA ASP A 232 2.72 11.25 -6.38
C ASP A 232 1.45 11.07 -5.52
N ALA A 233 0.91 12.18 -4.96
CA ALA A 233 -0.29 12.16 -4.13
C ALA A 233 -0.97 13.55 -4.11
N ILE A 234 -1.39 14.03 -5.29
CA ILE A 234 -1.91 15.40 -5.50
C ILE A 234 -2.95 15.82 -4.47
N ILE A 235 -3.92 14.94 -4.16
CA ILE A 235 -5.02 15.27 -3.27
C ILE A 235 -4.51 15.47 -1.84
N ASP A 236 -3.74 14.50 -1.33
CA ASP A 236 -3.24 14.48 0.04
C ASP A 236 -2.25 15.65 0.28
N TYR A 237 -1.31 15.86 -0.63
CA TYR A 237 -0.35 16.96 -0.49
C TYR A 237 -1.00 18.33 -0.63
N THR A 238 -2.02 18.48 -1.50
CA THR A 238 -2.81 19.73 -1.56
C THR A 238 -3.55 20.00 -0.25
N GLN A 239 -4.14 18.97 0.36
CA GLN A 239 -4.83 19.10 1.65
C GLN A 239 -3.87 19.44 2.78
N LYS A 240 -2.68 18.85 2.78
CA LYS A 240 -1.61 19.12 3.75
C LYS A 240 -0.88 20.46 3.51
N GLY A 241 -1.07 21.08 2.35
CA GLY A 241 -0.41 22.35 1.99
C GLY A 241 1.10 22.20 1.80
N VAL A 242 1.57 21.06 1.30
CA VAL A 242 2.98 20.77 1.03
C VAL A 242 3.19 20.34 -0.43
N ASP A 243 4.38 20.63 -0.97
CA ASP A 243 4.74 20.28 -2.36
C ASP A 243 5.30 18.85 -2.49
N GLY A 244 5.54 18.18 -1.38
CA GLY A 244 6.06 16.83 -1.34
C GLY A 244 6.54 16.41 0.05
N SER A 245 7.20 15.28 0.15
CA SER A 245 7.74 14.78 1.41
C SER A 245 9.02 13.98 1.27
N LEU A 246 9.85 14.02 2.31
CA LEU A 246 10.86 13.00 2.55
C LEU A 246 10.14 11.77 3.13
N ARG A 247 10.32 10.60 2.50
CA ARG A 247 9.81 9.32 3.00
C ARG A 247 10.94 8.46 3.52
N ILE A 248 10.82 8.05 4.77
CA ILE A 248 11.72 7.13 5.47
C ILE A 248 10.93 5.85 5.74
N SER A 249 11.52 4.70 5.47
CA SER A 249 10.81 3.42 5.55
C SER A 249 11.65 2.40 6.31
N PRO A 250 11.74 2.52 7.65
CA PRO A 250 12.43 1.52 8.46
C PRO A 250 11.75 0.16 8.32
N HIS A 251 12.57 -0.88 8.40
CA HIS A 251 12.10 -2.26 8.37
C HIS A 251 12.61 -2.99 9.61
N TYR A 252 12.13 -4.20 9.89
CA TYR A 252 12.49 -4.96 11.10
C TYR A 252 13.99 -5.21 11.27
N PHE A 253 14.78 -5.15 10.21
CA PHE A 253 16.24 -5.36 10.23
C PHE A 253 17.04 -4.08 10.51
N ASN A 254 16.38 -2.91 10.52
CA ASN A 254 17.05 -1.67 10.91
C ASN A 254 17.23 -1.60 12.44
N THR A 255 18.15 -0.73 12.87
CA THR A 255 18.48 -0.54 14.28
C THR A 255 18.17 0.89 14.75
N GLU A 256 18.08 1.07 16.06
CA GLU A 256 17.93 2.39 16.68
C GLU A 256 19.15 3.28 16.44
N GLU A 257 20.34 2.68 16.34
CA GLU A 257 21.58 3.38 15.99
C GLU A 257 21.52 3.97 14.58
N GLU A 258 20.98 3.24 13.61
CA GLU A 258 20.78 3.75 12.24
C GLU A 258 19.80 4.94 12.24
N LEU A 259 18.76 4.92 13.06
CA LEU A 259 17.85 6.08 13.21
C LEU A 259 18.57 7.27 13.84
N SER A 260 19.45 7.05 14.81
CA SER A 260 20.25 8.10 15.44
C SER A 260 21.23 8.73 14.45
N VAL A 261 21.87 7.92 13.61
CA VAL A 261 22.75 8.40 12.52
C VAL A 261 21.94 9.23 11.52
N PHE A 262 20.76 8.75 11.12
CA PHE A 262 19.86 9.51 10.22
C PHE A 262 19.52 10.90 10.80
N ILE A 263 19.10 10.97 12.07
CA ILE A 263 18.75 12.23 12.72
C ILE A 263 19.96 13.17 12.80
N SER A 264 21.14 12.66 13.19
CA SER A 264 22.35 13.46 13.28
C SER A 264 22.77 14.06 11.92
N SER A 265 22.67 13.24 10.86
CA SER A 265 22.95 13.70 9.50
C SER A 265 21.91 14.70 9.00
N LEU A 266 20.63 14.47 9.31
CA LEU A 266 19.56 15.41 8.97
C LEU A 266 19.81 16.76 9.64
N ASP A 267 20.14 16.77 10.93
CA ASP A 267 20.46 17.99 11.69
C ASP A 267 21.66 18.75 11.10
N GLU A 268 22.68 18.04 10.64
CA GLU A 268 23.85 18.65 9.99
C GLU A 268 23.47 19.31 8.67
N ILE A 269 22.64 18.66 7.86
CA ILE A 269 22.22 19.13 6.54
C ILE A 269 21.31 20.37 6.65
N ILE A 270 20.39 20.39 7.62
CA ILE A 270 19.34 21.44 7.70
C ILE A 270 19.74 22.65 8.56
N ARG A 271 20.91 22.65 9.18
CA ARG A 271 21.42 23.81 9.93
C ARG A 271 21.65 25.03 9.04
#